data_eac02fc912c721de287269db389f818f
#
_entry.id   eac02fc912c721de287269db389f818f
#
_cell.length_a   1.000
_cell.length_b   1.000
_cell.length_c   1.000
_cell.angle_alpha   90.00
_cell.angle_beta   90.00
_cell.angle_gamma   90.00
#
_symmetry.space_group_name_H-M   'P 1'
#
loop_
_entity.id
_entity.type
_entity.pdbx_description
1 polymer ?
#
loop_
_entity_poly.entity_id
_entity_poly.type
_entity_poly.pdbx_seq_one_letter_code
_entity_poly.pdbx_strand_id
1 'polypeptide(L)'
;MGTLSRLFIKFHYIMSYQGGKQRIGKEIHDVILRRALEAGYDNRPYFEPFVGLCGAMRWWADYPGKRIGNDSNQDIILLLKSLQKEWNPTAMTEEEYMTQKSSSQHSALRGYASLHSFRGMLFTGYDGGHRPGHVGRSLVKLTPLIKGVRFLPPGSYERFRSKKFIIYCDPPYKGTTSYRGQVKFDSEKFWEIMRLWSKDNLVFISESIAPDDFEIVWSRVKRCQVSTNKGKARTENLYVYRGTA
;
A
#
# COMPACT_ATOMS: atom_id res chain seq x y z
N MET A 1 12.96 -23.64 24.68
CA MET A 1 11.51 -23.50 24.43
C MET A 1 11.07 -22.19 25.06
N GLY A 2 11.05 -21.12 24.32
CA GLY A 2 10.63 -19.79 24.74
C GLY A 2 9.31 -19.44 24.07
N THR A 3 8.27 -19.35 24.86
CA THR A 3 6.90 -19.02 24.46
C THR A 3 6.87 -17.57 24.00
N LEU A 4 6.89 -17.32 22.69
CA LEU A 4 6.59 -16.02 22.11
C LEU A 4 5.10 -15.73 22.34
N SER A 5 4.80 -14.94 23.35
CA SER A 5 3.49 -14.34 23.56
C SER A 5 3.17 -13.44 22.35
N ARG A 6 2.36 -13.95 21.42
CA ARG A 6 1.78 -13.15 20.33
C ARG A 6 0.93 -12.04 20.96
N LEU A 7 1.45 -10.85 21.02
CA LEU A 7 0.64 -9.64 21.24
C LEU A 7 -0.34 -9.54 20.06
N PHE A 8 -1.56 -10.06 20.24
CA PHE A 8 -2.68 -9.77 19.35
C PHE A 8 -3.06 -8.31 19.53
N ILE A 9 -2.36 -7.41 18.83
CA ILE A 9 -2.80 -6.03 18.70
C ILE A 9 -4.08 -6.06 17.86
N LYS A 10 -5.24 -5.94 18.51
CA LYS A 10 -6.53 -5.75 17.84
C LYS A 10 -6.48 -4.42 17.10
N PHE A 11 -6.14 -4.44 15.80
CA PHE A 11 -6.16 -3.28 14.93
C PHE A 11 -7.60 -2.86 14.61
N HIS A 12 -8.28 -2.16 15.53
CA HIS A 12 -9.65 -1.72 15.33
C HIS A 12 -9.77 -0.32 14.69
N TYR A 13 -8.65 0.29 14.29
CA TYR A 13 -8.69 1.64 13.73
C TYR A 13 -7.95 1.69 12.39
N ILE A 14 -8.73 1.83 11.33
CA ILE A 14 -8.24 1.85 9.95
C ILE A 14 -8.38 3.27 9.44
N MET A 15 -7.26 3.92 9.16
CA MET A 15 -7.23 5.20 8.48
C MET A 15 -7.75 5.00 7.05
N SER A 16 -8.68 5.85 6.60
CA SER A 16 -9.12 5.84 5.22
C SER A 16 -7.98 6.29 4.32
N TYR A 17 -7.61 5.45 3.36
CA TYR A 17 -6.71 5.77 2.27
C TYR A 17 -7.25 5.08 1.02
N GLN A 18 -7.44 5.83 -0.06
CA GLN A 18 -8.03 5.31 -1.28
C GLN A 18 -7.17 4.17 -1.83
N GLY A 19 -7.79 3.02 -2.12
CA GLY A 19 -7.08 1.82 -2.55
C GLY A 19 -6.36 1.05 -1.43
N GLY A 20 -6.29 1.59 -0.19
CA GLY A 20 -5.51 0.99 0.90
C GLY A 20 -5.97 -0.42 1.27
N LYS A 21 -5.03 -1.32 1.48
CA LYS A 21 -5.23 -2.75 1.79
C LYS A 21 -5.34 -3.06 3.29
N GLN A 22 -5.54 -2.06 4.17
CA GLN A 22 -5.53 -2.26 5.63
C GLN A 22 -6.50 -3.32 6.13
N ARG A 23 -7.65 -3.51 5.47
CA ARG A 23 -8.69 -4.47 5.86
C ARG A 23 -8.41 -5.90 5.42
N ILE A 24 -7.65 -6.08 4.35
CA ILE A 24 -7.39 -7.37 3.72
C ILE A 24 -5.89 -7.68 3.63
N GLY A 25 -5.03 -6.76 4.07
CA GLY A 25 -3.58 -6.89 3.98
C GLY A 25 -3.05 -8.13 4.70
N LYS A 26 -3.71 -8.54 5.81
CA LYS A 26 -3.35 -9.79 6.48
C LYS A 26 -3.63 -11.02 5.61
N GLU A 27 -4.80 -11.09 4.98
CA GLU A 27 -5.15 -12.21 4.11
C GLU A 27 -4.21 -12.29 2.91
N ILE A 28 -3.90 -11.14 2.30
CA ILE A 28 -2.91 -11.03 1.20
C ILE A 28 -1.53 -11.51 1.68
N HIS A 29 -1.07 -11.01 2.83
CA HIS A 29 0.21 -11.43 3.43
C HIS A 29 0.24 -12.95 3.63
N ASP A 30 -0.79 -13.54 4.25
CA ASP A 30 -0.82 -14.97 4.58
C ASP A 30 -0.76 -15.83 3.30
N VAL A 31 -1.41 -15.42 2.22
CA VAL A 31 -1.35 -16.10 0.91
C VAL A 31 0.04 -15.98 0.30
N ILE A 32 0.60 -14.76 0.26
CA ILE A 32 1.92 -14.51 -0.31
C ILE A 32 3.00 -15.28 0.45
N LEU A 33 2.98 -15.21 1.79
CA LEU A 33 3.97 -15.88 2.64
C LEU A 33 3.94 -17.40 2.45
N ARG A 34 2.75 -18.00 2.43
CA ARG A 34 2.61 -19.44 2.17
C ARG A 34 3.22 -19.83 0.82
N ARG A 35 2.86 -19.12 -0.26
CA ARG A 35 3.39 -19.36 -1.60
C ARG A 35 4.90 -19.12 -1.69
N ALA A 36 5.40 -18.14 -0.96
CA ALA A 36 6.83 -17.86 -0.88
C ALA A 36 7.59 -19.00 -0.19
N LEU A 37 7.06 -19.56 0.89
CA LEU A 37 7.64 -20.71 1.58
C LEU A 37 7.64 -21.97 0.68
N GLU A 38 6.52 -22.24 0.01
CA GLU A 38 6.39 -23.35 -0.96
C GLU A 38 7.41 -23.25 -2.11
N ALA A 39 7.75 -22.02 -2.53
CA ALA A 39 8.74 -21.74 -3.59
C ALA A 39 10.20 -21.62 -3.08
N GLY A 40 10.47 -21.79 -1.78
CA GLY A 40 11.81 -21.62 -1.20
C GLY A 40 12.29 -20.18 -1.13
N TYR A 41 11.35 -19.23 -0.97
CA TYR A 41 11.61 -17.78 -0.86
C TYR A 41 11.52 -17.25 0.58
N ASP A 42 11.66 -18.09 1.58
CA ASP A 42 11.44 -17.80 3.02
C ASP A 42 12.22 -16.58 3.56
N ASN A 43 13.41 -16.29 3.02
CA ASN A 43 14.26 -15.17 3.45
C ASN A 43 14.57 -14.17 2.30
N ARG A 44 13.88 -14.29 1.16
CA ARG A 44 14.11 -13.38 0.03
C ARG A 44 13.60 -11.97 0.33
N PRO A 45 14.18 -10.92 -0.26
CA PRO A 45 13.67 -9.57 -0.07
C PRO A 45 12.22 -9.45 -0.50
N TYR A 46 11.39 -8.78 0.33
CA TYR A 46 10.01 -8.41 0.01
C TYR A 46 9.94 -6.97 -0.49
N PHE A 47 9.24 -6.74 -1.58
CA PHE A 47 9.14 -5.42 -2.22
C PHE A 47 7.70 -5.05 -2.58
N GLU A 48 7.28 -3.83 -2.19
CA GLU A 48 6.05 -3.18 -2.63
C GLU A 48 6.38 -1.93 -3.47
N PRO A 49 6.24 -1.97 -4.80
CA PRO A 49 6.47 -0.80 -5.67
C PRO A 49 5.37 0.27 -5.60
N PHE A 50 4.22 -0.06 -5.03
CA PHE A 50 3.06 0.80 -4.78
C PHE A 50 2.69 0.72 -3.30
N VAL A 51 3.61 1.14 -2.43
CA VAL A 51 3.49 0.87 -0.99
C VAL A 51 2.38 1.68 -0.30
N GLY A 52 2.00 2.83 -0.86
CA GLY A 52 1.02 3.74 -0.28
C GLY A 52 1.28 3.99 1.20
N LEU A 53 0.28 3.79 2.04
CA LEU A 53 0.39 3.85 3.50
C LEU A 53 0.65 2.48 4.15
N CYS A 54 1.43 1.64 3.51
CA CYS A 54 1.88 0.35 4.05
C CYS A 54 0.72 -0.58 4.48
N GLY A 55 -0.36 -0.61 3.71
CA GLY A 55 -1.55 -1.42 4.03
C GLY A 55 -1.28 -2.91 4.08
N ALA A 56 -0.43 -3.43 3.18
CA ALA A 56 0.05 -4.79 3.18
C ALA A 56 1.42 -4.91 3.89
N MET A 57 2.37 -4.01 3.62
CA MET A 57 3.72 -3.98 4.20
C MET A 57 3.75 -4.16 5.72
N ARG A 58 2.79 -3.58 6.45
CA ARG A 58 2.72 -3.65 7.91
C ARG A 58 2.63 -5.08 8.46
N TRP A 59 2.10 -6.02 7.69
CA TRP A 59 1.95 -7.43 8.09
C TRP A 59 3.24 -8.22 7.97
N TRP A 60 4.26 -7.63 7.34
CA TRP A 60 5.61 -8.18 7.21
C TRP A 60 6.56 -7.72 8.33
N ALA A 61 6.06 -7.15 9.44
CA ALA A 61 6.88 -6.59 10.52
C ALA A 61 7.89 -7.61 11.09
N ASP A 62 7.47 -8.87 11.26
CA ASP A 62 8.28 -9.96 11.81
C ASP A 62 8.97 -10.80 10.72
N TYR A 63 8.90 -10.38 9.45
CA TYR A 63 9.54 -11.09 8.35
C TYR A 63 11.07 -10.99 8.43
N PRO A 64 11.82 -12.12 8.34
CA PRO A 64 13.27 -12.12 8.52
C PRO A 64 14.03 -11.50 7.33
N GLY A 65 13.44 -11.48 6.14
CA GLY A 65 14.02 -10.89 4.94
C GLY A 65 13.97 -9.37 4.92
N LYS A 66 14.71 -8.76 4.01
CA LYS A 66 14.67 -7.30 3.78
C LYS A 66 13.30 -6.88 3.29
N ARG A 67 12.77 -5.78 3.83
CA ARG A 67 11.52 -5.16 3.42
C ARG A 67 11.79 -3.85 2.71
N ILE A 68 11.26 -3.68 1.50
CA ILE A 68 11.53 -2.53 0.64
C ILE A 68 10.20 -1.98 0.15
N GLY A 69 10.00 -0.67 0.26
CA GLY A 69 8.82 0.03 -0.23
C GLY A 69 9.19 1.13 -1.20
N ASN A 70 8.36 1.33 -2.23
CA ASN A 70 8.42 2.46 -3.14
C ASN A 70 7.03 3.00 -3.41
N ASP A 71 6.93 4.26 -3.79
CA ASP A 71 5.73 4.90 -4.31
C ASP A 71 6.12 6.06 -5.21
N SER A 72 5.28 6.41 -6.17
CA SER A 72 5.45 7.60 -6.99
C SER A 72 5.10 8.89 -6.22
N ASN A 73 4.29 8.78 -5.16
CA ASN A 73 3.91 9.91 -4.32
C ASN A 73 5.04 10.27 -3.35
N GLN A 74 5.75 11.35 -3.68
CA GLN A 74 6.88 11.83 -2.90
C GLN A 74 6.51 12.21 -1.47
N ASP A 75 5.36 12.83 -1.26
CA ASP A 75 4.92 13.27 0.07
C ASP A 75 4.66 12.08 1.00
N ILE A 76 4.09 11.00 0.48
CA ILE A 76 3.87 9.77 1.23
C ILE A 76 5.19 9.10 1.61
N ILE A 77 6.15 9.02 0.71
CA ILE A 77 7.48 8.47 1.02
C ILE A 77 8.21 9.31 2.07
N LEU A 78 8.14 10.65 1.98
CA LEU A 78 8.72 11.55 2.97
C LEU A 78 8.05 11.40 4.34
N LEU A 79 6.72 11.26 4.38
CA LEU A 79 5.96 10.98 5.59
C LEU A 79 6.43 9.68 6.24
N LEU A 80 6.46 8.57 5.49
CA LEU A 80 6.86 7.26 6.03
C LEU A 80 8.30 7.27 6.58
N LYS A 81 9.24 7.93 5.88
CA LYS A 81 10.62 8.12 6.37
C LYS A 81 10.68 8.96 7.65
N SER A 82 9.83 9.97 7.80
CA SER A 82 9.77 10.80 9.01
C SER A 82 9.19 10.04 10.19
N LEU A 83 8.17 9.20 9.97
CA LEU A 83 7.64 8.30 11.01
C LEU A 83 8.71 7.34 11.54
N GLN A 84 9.58 6.82 10.67
CA GLN A 84 10.70 5.97 11.10
C GLN A 84 11.74 6.70 11.97
N LYS A 85 11.77 8.03 11.90
CA LYS A 85 12.61 8.92 12.73
C LYS A 85 11.84 9.45 13.96
N GLU A 86 10.79 8.73 14.37
CA GLU A 86 9.98 9.05 15.54
C GLU A 86 9.24 10.41 15.46
N TRP A 87 9.04 10.94 14.24
CA TRP A 87 8.19 12.11 14.07
C TRP A 87 6.76 11.79 14.52
N ASN A 88 6.29 12.57 15.49
CA ASN A 88 4.96 12.39 16.07
C ASN A 88 4.02 13.49 15.52
N PRO A 89 3.11 13.17 14.60
CA PRO A 89 2.20 14.14 14.02
C PRO A 89 1.17 14.63 15.08
N THR A 90 1.05 15.94 15.21
CA THR A 90 0.06 16.61 16.03
C THR A 90 -1.30 16.73 15.32
N ALA A 91 -2.32 17.26 16.01
CA ALA A 91 -3.56 17.64 15.35
C ALA A 91 -3.28 18.69 14.28
N MET A 92 -4.03 18.65 13.18
CA MET A 92 -3.92 19.60 12.07
C MET A 92 -5.19 20.43 11.98
N THR A 93 -5.03 21.75 11.84
CA THR A 93 -6.13 22.68 11.58
C THR A 93 -6.49 22.71 10.09
N GLU A 94 -7.64 23.28 9.75
CA GLU A 94 -8.03 23.49 8.35
C GLU A 94 -7.10 24.48 7.65
N GLU A 95 -6.65 25.53 8.34
CA GLU A 95 -5.71 26.50 7.80
C GLU A 95 -4.36 25.87 7.44
N GLU A 96 -3.81 25.05 8.34
CA GLU A 96 -2.58 24.27 8.07
C GLU A 96 -2.77 23.31 6.88
N TYR A 97 -3.91 22.62 6.83
CA TYR A 97 -4.25 21.75 5.69
C TYR A 97 -4.29 22.52 4.37
N MET A 98 -4.95 23.69 4.33
CA MET A 98 -5.05 24.51 3.12
C MET A 98 -3.70 25.06 2.69
N THR A 99 -2.84 25.45 3.64
CA THR A 99 -1.46 25.85 3.40
C THR A 99 -0.67 24.73 2.74
N GLN A 100 -0.76 23.51 3.27
CA GLN A 100 -0.05 22.36 2.68
C GLN A 100 -0.63 21.94 1.32
N LYS A 101 -1.95 22.05 1.13
CA LYS A 101 -2.61 21.75 -0.14
C LYS A 101 -2.16 22.67 -1.27
N SER A 102 -1.97 23.95 -0.99
CA SER A 102 -1.52 24.97 -1.96
C SER A 102 0.00 24.96 -2.19
N SER A 103 0.77 24.33 -1.30
CA SER A 103 2.23 24.24 -1.42
C SER A 103 2.65 23.42 -2.63
N SER A 104 3.64 23.92 -3.38
CA SER A 104 4.35 23.16 -4.41
C SER A 104 5.53 22.34 -3.87
N GLN A 105 5.95 22.62 -2.62
CA GLN A 105 7.07 21.94 -2.00
C GLN A 105 6.63 20.60 -1.39
N HIS A 106 7.26 19.52 -1.80
CA HIS A 106 7.05 18.20 -1.22
C HIS A 106 7.63 18.10 0.19
N SER A 107 6.85 17.53 1.12
CA SER A 107 7.29 17.37 2.50
C SER A 107 6.51 16.25 3.24
N ALA A 108 7.06 15.81 4.38
CA ALA A 108 6.34 14.89 5.27
C ALA A 108 5.05 15.51 5.83
N LEU A 109 5.08 16.83 6.14
CA LEU A 109 3.91 17.55 6.62
C LEU A 109 2.83 17.63 5.54
N ARG A 110 3.21 17.85 4.28
CA ARG A 110 2.28 17.82 3.15
C ARG A 110 1.67 16.43 2.95
N GLY A 111 2.47 15.36 3.09
CA GLY A 111 1.99 13.98 3.12
C GLY A 111 0.99 13.75 4.25
N TYR A 112 1.28 14.22 5.45
CA TYR A 112 0.38 14.15 6.60
C TYR A 112 -0.92 14.92 6.37
N ALA A 113 -0.83 16.17 5.87
CA ALA A 113 -1.99 16.99 5.54
C ALA A 113 -2.92 16.28 4.55
N SER A 114 -2.38 15.66 3.51
CA SER A 114 -3.17 14.99 2.48
C SER A 114 -4.09 13.89 3.03
N LEU A 115 -3.75 13.30 4.17
CA LEU A 115 -4.53 12.24 4.84
C LEU A 115 -5.74 12.78 5.63
N HIS A 116 -5.80 14.09 5.88
CA HIS A 116 -6.94 14.76 6.51
C HIS A 116 -8.04 15.10 5.50
N SER A 117 -8.20 14.28 4.48
CA SER A 117 -9.13 14.50 3.38
C SER A 117 -10.29 13.54 3.39
N PHE A 118 -11.42 13.98 2.86
CA PHE A 118 -12.64 13.18 2.77
C PHE A 118 -12.38 11.83 2.06
N ARG A 119 -12.91 10.75 2.64
CA ARG A 119 -12.88 9.39 2.09
C ARG A 119 -11.48 8.86 1.75
N GLY A 120 -10.43 9.44 2.32
CA GLY A 120 -9.04 9.03 2.07
C GLY A 120 -8.50 9.41 0.68
N MET A 121 -9.20 10.28 -0.05
CA MET A 121 -8.72 10.84 -1.31
C MET A 121 -7.89 12.10 -1.04
N LEU A 122 -6.61 12.07 -1.41
CA LEU A 122 -5.65 13.12 -1.07
C LEU A 122 -6.10 14.50 -1.58
N PHE A 123 -6.13 15.49 -0.68
CA PHE A 123 -6.44 16.89 -0.93
C PHE A 123 -7.82 17.19 -1.59
N THR A 124 -8.82 16.33 -1.39
CA THR A 124 -10.18 16.57 -1.92
C THR A 124 -11.04 17.50 -1.06
N GLY A 125 -10.66 17.72 0.20
CA GLY A 125 -11.34 18.60 1.16
C GLY A 125 -10.95 18.20 2.57
N TYR A 126 -10.88 19.17 3.49
CA TYR A 126 -10.50 18.94 4.89
C TYR A 126 -11.58 18.14 5.65
N ASP A 127 -11.20 17.03 6.28
CA ASP A 127 -12.07 16.14 7.08
C ASP A 127 -11.59 16.04 8.55
N GLY A 128 -10.86 17.03 9.03
CA GLY A 128 -10.30 17.01 10.38
C GLY A 128 -11.33 17.15 11.50
N GLY A 129 -12.54 17.66 11.18
CA GLY A 129 -13.58 17.97 12.16
C GLY A 129 -14.31 16.75 12.73
N HIS A 130 -14.46 15.66 11.95
CA HIS A 130 -15.23 14.50 12.37
C HIS A 130 -14.53 13.61 13.40
N ARG A 131 -13.19 13.54 13.38
CA ARG A 131 -12.41 12.72 14.32
C ARG A 131 -11.03 13.34 14.59
N PRO A 132 -10.93 14.40 15.39
CA PRO A 132 -9.65 15.07 15.69
C PRO A 132 -8.57 14.08 16.15
N GLY A 133 -7.36 14.21 15.58
CA GLY A 133 -6.21 13.37 15.91
C GLY A 133 -6.26 11.90 15.45
N HIS A 134 -7.32 11.48 14.74
CA HIS A 134 -7.46 10.11 14.24
C HIS A 134 -6.32 9.70 13.30
N VAL A 135 -5.93 10.57 12.37
CA VAL A 135 -4.83 10.32 11.43
C VAL A 135 -3.52 10.13 12.19
N GLY A 136 -3.18 11.05 13.09
CA GLY A 136 -1.97 10.96 13.92
C GLY A 136 -1.91 9.68 14.73
N ARG A 137 -2.98 9.34 15.47
CA ARG A 137 -3.05 8.07 16.24
C ARG A 137 -2.88 6.83 15.37
N SER A 138 -3.36 6.86 14.12
CA SER A 138 -3.21 5.73 13.19
C SER A 138 -1.77 5.60 12.70
N LEU A 139 -1.09 6.72 12.45
CA LEU A 139 0.32 6.74 12.05
C LEU A 139 1.25 6.31 13.19
N VAL A 140 0.99 6.75 14.42
CA VAL A 140 1.73 6.27 15.60
C VAL A 140 1.67 4.75 15.73
N LYS A 141 0.52 4.14 15.48
CA LYS A 141 0.37 2.67 15.48
C LYS A 141 1.08 2.00 14.28
N LEU A 142 1.23 2.70 13.17
CA LEU A 142 1.95 2.19 12.00
C LEU A 142 3.47 2.19 12.22
N THR A 143 4.00 3.19 12.90
CA THR A 143 5.44 3.43 13.08
C THR A 143 6.25 2.17 13.48
N PRO A 144 5.90 1.40 14.53
CA PRO A 144 6.66 0.20 14.90
C PRO A 144 6.62 -0.89 13.83
N LEU A 145 5.55 -0.96 13.04
CA LEU A 145 5.35 -2.01 12.02
C LEU A 145 6.20 -1.78 10.76
N ILE A 146 6.55 -0.51 10.50
CA ILE A 146 7.39 -0.15 9.35
C ILE A 146 8.86 0.08 9.73
N LYS A 147 9.22 -0.10 11.00
CA LYS A 147 10.61 -0.01 11.45
C LYS A 147 11.47 -1.00 10.65
N GLY A 148 12.59 -0.53 10.09
CA GLY A 148 13.48 -1.35 9.25
C GLY A 148 13.03 -1.55 7.80
N VAL A 149 11.89 -1.01 7.36
CA VAL A 149 11.53 -0.94 5.94
C VAL A 149 12.44 0.07 5.24
N ARG A 150 13.09 -0.33 4.15
CA ARG A 150 13.85 0.58 3.30
C ARG A 150 12.93 1.24 2.29
N PHE A 151 12.56 2.51 2.51
CA PHE A 151 11.83 3.30 1.52
C PHE A 151 12.80 3.87 0.47
N LEU A 152 12.59 3.49 -0.79
CA LEU A 152 13.37 3.98 -1.93
C LEU A 152 13.07 5.48 -2.18
N PRO A 153 13.92 6.19 -2.97
CA PRO A 153 13.53 7.49 -3.51
C PRO A 153 12.24 7.37 -4.30
N PRO A 154 11.35 8.39 -4.25
CA PRO A 154 10.10 8.37 -4.99
C PRO A 154 10.35 8.15 -6.49
N GLY A 155 9.53 7.32 -7.11
CA GLY A 155 9.71 7.07 -8.52
C GLY A 155 8.85 5.96 -9.10
N SER A 156 8.92 5.83 -10.43
CA SER A 156 8.21 4.79 -11.15
C SER A 156 8.72 3.39 -10.78
N TYR A 157 7.80 2.46 -10.61
CA TYR A 157 8.08 1.04 -10.44
C TYR A 157 8.91 0.47 -11.60
N GLU A 158 8.81 1.03 -12.79
CA GLU A 158 9.51 0.62 -14.01
C GLU A 158 11.04 0.59 -13.89
N ARG A 159 11.60 1.26 -12.87
CA ARG A 159 13.05 1.29 -12.61
C ARG A 159 13.59 0.05 -11.91
N PHE A 160 12.72 -0.81 -11.39
CA PHE A 160 13.13 -2.01 -10.67
C PHE A 160 13.72 -3.07 -11.62
N ARG A 161 14.87 -3.65 -11.24
CA ARG A 161 15.63 -4.63 -12.07
C ARG A 161 16.16 -5.82 -11.27
N SER A 162 15.80 -5.92 -10.00
CA SER A 162 16.34 -6.98 -9.13
C SER A 162 15.66 -8.32 -9.37
N LYS A 163 16.34 -9.41 -8.96
CA LYS A 163 15.89 -10.79 -9.11
C LYS A 163 15.77 -11.48 -7.75
N LYS A 164 15.02 -12.57 -7.71
CA LYS A 164 14.79 -13.41 -6.52
C LYS A 164 14.14 -12.62 -5.37
N PHE A 165 13.16 -11.78 -5.71
CA PHE A 165 12.33 -11.04 -4.76
C PHE A 165 10.94 -11.65 -4.65
N ILE A 166 10.31 -11.46 -3.50
CA ILE A 166 8.86 -11.54 -3.35
C ILE A 166 8.35 -10.12 -3.63
N ILE A 167 7.49 -9.95 -4.63
CA ILE A 167 6.98 -8.64 -5.04
C ILE A 167 5.46 -8.63 -4.92
N TYR A 168 4.92 -7.62 -4.23
CA TYR A 168 3.49 -7.39 -4.18
C TYR A 168 3.14 -6.05 -4.82
N CYS A 169 2.34 -6.08 -5.88
CA CYS A 169 1.89 -4.91 -6.63
C CYS A 169 0.41 -4.61 -6.34
N ASP A 170 0.13 -3.37 -5.96
CA ASP A 170 -1.20 -2.80 -5.80
C ASP A 170 -1.32 -1.51 -6.64
N PRO A 171 -1.36 -1.63 -7.98
CA PRO A 171 -1.37 -0.49 -8.88
C PRO A 171 -2.69 0.29 -8.80
N PRO A 172 -2.75 1.53 -9.33
CA PRO A 172 -4.02 2.20 -9.59
C PRO A 172 -4.89 1.33 -10.51
N TYR A 173 -6.10 0.95 -10.06
CA TYR A 173 -6.97 0.04 -10.82
C TYR A 173 -7.49 0.67 -12.10
N LYS A 174 -7.62 -0.15 -13.13
CA LYS A 174 -8.17 0.28 -14.44
C LYS A 174 -9.53 0.95 -14.24
N GLY A 175 -9.68 2.18 -14.77
CA GLY A 175 -10.92 2.95 -14.65
C GLY A 175 -11.10 3.73 -13.34
N THR A 176 -10.13 3.72 -12.42
CA THR A 176 -10.15 4.63 -11.28
C THR A 176 -9.65 6.02 -11.67
N THR A 177 -10.28 7.05 -11.06
CA THR A 177 -9.90 8.45 -11.33
C THR A 177 -8.46 8.69 -10.87
N SER A 178 -7.59 9.08 -11.80
CA SER A 178 -6.23 9.54 -11.46
C SER A 178 -6.32 10.79 -10.56
N TYR A 179 -5.41 10.94 -9.61
CA TYR A 179 -5.29 12.20 -8.87
C TYR A 179 -4.99 13.33 -9.85
N ARG A 180 -5.60 14.51 -9.64
CA ARG A 180 -5.35 15.71 -10.47
C ARG A 180 -3.85 15.94 -10.63
N GLY A 181 -3.37 15.99 -11.87
CA GLY A 181 -1.95 16.24 -12.20
C GLY A 181 -1.05 15.02 -12.25
N GLN A 182 -1.53 13.80 -12.03
CA GLN A 182 -0.74 12.59 -12.24
C GLN A 182 -0.84 12.09 -13.68
N VAL A 183 0.27 11.57 -14.18
CA VAL A 183 0.33 10.86 -15.47
C VAL A 183 -0.63 9.66 -15.40
N LYS A 184 -1.43 9.48 -16.44
CA LYS A 184 -2.35 8.35 -16.55
C LYS A 184 -1.55 7.04 -16.44
N PHE A 185 -1.99 6.15 -15.54
CA PHE A 185 -1.38 4.84 -15.37
C PHE A 185 -1.57 4.00 -16.63
N ASP A 186 -0.47 3.54 -17.22
CA ASP A 186 -0.46 2.67 -18.38
C ASP A 186 -0.62 1.21 -17.94
N SER A 187 -1.84 0.72 -18.01
CA SER A 187 -2.18 -0.64 -17.60
C SER A 187 -1.60 -1.71 -18.55
N GLU A 188 -1.44 -1.44 -19.84
CA GLU A 188 -0.89 -2.41 -20.79
C GLU A 188 0.59 -2.62 -20.53
N LYS A 189 1.34 -1.53 -20.46
CA LYS A 189 2.75 -1.54 -20.09
C LYS A 189 3.00 -2.17 -18.72
N PHE A 190 2.10 -1.93 -17.75
CA PHE A 190 2.20 -2.56 -16.44
C PHE A 190 2.17 -4.08 -16.54
N TRP A 191 1.21 -4.67 -17.25
CA TRP A 191 1.12 -6.12 -17.39
C TRP A 191 2.31 -6.73 -18.16
N GLU A 192 2.85 -6.03 -19.14
CA GLU A 192 4.11 -6.44 -19.83
C GLU A 192 5.27 -6.52 -18.84
N ILE A 193 5.42 -5.51 -17.99
CA ILE A 193 6.47 -5.47 -16.96
C ILE A 193 6.25 -6.58 -15.93
N MET A 194 5.01 -6.87 -15.53
CA MET A 194 4.72 -7.96 -14.59
C MET A 194 5.12 -9.33 -15.15
N ARG A 195 4.90 -9.58 -16.44
CA ARG A 195 5.39 -10.80 -17.12
C ARG A 195 6.92 -10.89 -17.08
N LEU A 196 7.61 -9.77 -17.35
CA LEU A 196 9.06 -9.72 -17.29
C LEU A 196 9.60 -9.97 -15.88
N TRP A 197 9.00 -9.34 -14.87
CA TRP A 197 9.41 -9.53 -13.47
C TRP A 197 9.18 -10.96 -12.99
N SER A 198 8.08 -11.57 -13.40
CA SER A 198 7.72 -12.94 -13.01
C SER A 198 8.68 -14.00 -13.51
N LYS A 199 9.54 -13.69 -14.48
CA LYS A 199 10.60 -14.64 -14.94
C LYS A 199 11.69 -14.89 -13.88
N ASP A 200 11.96 -13.90 -13.04
CA ASP A 200 13.07 -13.93 -12.08
C ASP A 200 12.61 -13.69 -10.62
N ASN A 201 11.34 -13.42 -10.39
CA ASN A 201 10.77 -13.08 -9.08
C ASN A 201 9.43 -13.76 -8.86
N LEU A 202 9.04 -13.87 -7.60
CA LEU A 202 7.69 -14.29 -7.21
C LEU A 202 6.80 -13.04 -7.11
N VAL A 203 5.94 -12.82 -8.12
CA VAL A 203 5.15 -11.58 -8.28
C VAL A 203 3.68 -11.84 -8.01
N PHE A 204 3.09 -11.05 -7.10
CA PHE A 204 1.68 -11.04 -6.77
C PHE A 204 1.06 -9.69 -7.10
N ILE A 205 -0.13 -9.68 -7.70
CA ILE A 205 -0.75 -8.46 -8.19
C ILE A 205 -2.20 -8.39 -7.72
N SER A 206 -2.55 -7.34 -6.99
CA SER A 206 -3.95 -7.02 -6.66
C SER A 206 -4.59 -6.24 -7.80
N GLU A 207 -5.69 -6.76 -8.34
CA GLU A 207 -6.51 -6.09 -9.36
C GLU A 207 -7.90 -6.75 -9.41
N SER A 208 -8.85 -6.08 -10.03
CA SER A 208 -10.20 -6.62 -10.29
C SER A 208 -10.22 -7.56 -11.50
N ILE A 209 -9.45 -7.24 -12.54
CA ILE A 209 -9.36 -7.98 -13.81
C ILE A 209 -7.91 -8.00 -14.27
N ALA A 210 -7.43 -9.16 -14.69
CA ALA A 210 -6.10 -9.36 -15.26
C ALA A 210 -6.20 -9.98 -16.68
N PRO A 211 -5.11 -9.94 -17.47
CA PRO A 211 -5.01 -10.73 -18.70
C PRO A 211 -5.12 -12.24 -18.44
N ASP A 212 -5.52 -13.02 -19.45
CA ASP A 212 -5.81 -14.46 -19.35
C ASP A 212 -4.60 -15.32 -18.94
N ASP A 213 -3.38 -14.82 -19.15
CA ASP A 213 -2.13 -15.47 -18.76
C ASP A 213 -1.75 -15.27 -17.29
N PHE A 214 -2.64 -14.62 -16.50
CA PHE A 214 -2.54 -14.55 -15.04
C PHE A 214 -3.64 -15.38 -14.38
N GLU A 215 -3.30 -16.08 -13.30
CA GLU A 215 -4.26 -16.86 -12.52
C GLU A 215 -4.56 -16.23 -11.18
N ILE A 216 -5.80 -16.43 -10.72
CA ILE A 216 -6.24 -16.00 -9.40
C ILE A 216 -5.77 -17.01 -8.34
N VAL A 217 -4.99 -16.52 -7.37
CA VAL A 217 -4.53 -17.33 -6.22
C VAL A 217 -5.29 -17.01 -4.94
N TRP A 218 -6.02 -15.91 -4.92
CA TRP A 218 -6.93 -15.53 -3.84
C TRP A 218 -7.96 -14.52 -4.35
N SER A 219 -9.16 -14.55 -3.75
CA SER A 219 -10.26 -13.66 -4.13
C SER A 219 -11.11 -13.28 -2.92
N ARG A 220 -11.59 -12.04 -2.88
CA ARG A 220 -12.52 -11.56 -1.86
C ARG A 220 -13.57 -10.63 -2.44
N VAL A 221 -14.84 -10.94 -2.20
CA VAL A 221 -15.96 -10.07 -2.56
C VAL A 221 -16.12 -8.97 -1.51
N LYS A 222 -16.07 -7.71 -1.94
CA LYS A 222 -16.35 -6.52 -1.12
C LYS A 222 -17.76 -6.00 -1.45
N ARG A 223 -18.67 -5.95 -0.48
CA ARG A 223 -19.95 -5.25 -0.65
C ARG A 223 -19.70 -3.75 -0.61
N CYS A 224 -20.16 -3.04 -1.63
CA CYS A 224 -20.05 -1.58 -1.68
C CYS A 224 -21.13 -0.96 -0.76
N GLN A 225 -20.71 -0.18 0.25
CA GLN A 225 -21.62 0.48 1.20
C GLN A 225 -22.00 1.91 0.77
N VAL A 226 -21.57 2.37 -0.41
CA VAL A 226 -21.87 3.73 -0.89
C VAL A 226 -23.30 3.77 -1.43
N SER A 227 -24.10 4.74 -0.96
CA SER A 227 -25.54 4.87 -1.25
C SER A 227 -25.90 4.95 -2.73
N THR A 228 -25.02 5.45 -3.59
CA THR A 228 -25.20 5.56 -5.04
C THR A 228 -24.92 4.25 -5.80
N ASN A 229 -24.29 3.25 -5.15
CA ASN A 229 -23.93 1.96 -5.75
C ASN A 229 -24.37 0.78 -4.86
N LYS A 230 -25.49 0.90 -4.18
CA LYS A 230 -26.08 -0.19 -3.37
C LYS A 230 -26.28 -1.41 -4.26
N GLY A 231 -25.55 -2.48 -3.98
CA GLY A 231 -25.72 -3.79 -4.64
C GLY A 231 -24.59 -4.18 -5.61
N LYS A 232 -23.67 -3.30 -6.00
CA LYS A 232 -22.51 -3.72 -6.82
C LYS A 232 -21.43 -4.32 -5.92
N ALA A 233 -21.31 -5.63 -5.92
CA ALA A 233 -20.16 -6.31 -5.33
C ALA A 233 -18.90 -5.99 -6.18
N ARG A 234 -17.81 -5.63 -5.52
CA ARG A 234 -16.48 -5.55 -6.17
C ARG A 234 -15.65 -6.71 -5.66
N THR A 235 -15.07 -7.46 -6.59
CA THR A 235 -14.15 -8.54 -6.25
C THR A 235 -12.73 -7.99 -6.25
N GLU A 236 -12.01 -8.27 -5.20
CA GLU A 236 -10.57 -8.08 -5.09
C GLU A 236 -9.92 -9.41 -5.36
N ASN A 237 -9.04 -9.48 -6.35
CA ASN A 237 -8.30 -10.69 -6.67
C ASN A 237 -6.80 -10.48 -6.47
N LEU A 238 -6.11 -11.55 -6.12
CA LEU A 238 -4.65 -11.63 -6.13
C LEU A 238 -4.23 -12.57 -7.24
N TYR A 239 -3.42 -12.05 -8.15
CA TYR A 239 -2.98 -12.75 -9.35
C TYR A 239 -1.51 -13.12 -9.29
N VAL A 240 -1.15 -14.20 -10.00
CA VAL A 240 0.22 -14.57 -10.36
C VAL A 240 0.30 -14.89 -11.85
N TYR A 241 1.48 -14.74 -12.46
CA TYR A 241 1.69 -15.08 -13.86
C TYR A 241 1.80 -16.60 -14.04
N ARG A 242 1.08 -17.18 -15.00
CA ARG A 242 1.08 -18.64 -15.27
C ARG A 242 2.37 -19.15 -15.92
N GLY A 243 3.13 -18.27 -16.56
CA GLY A 243 4.37 -18.65 -17.24
C GLY A 243 5.59 -18.77 -16.32
N THR A 244 5.42 -18.72 -15.00
CA THR A 244 6.44 -19.09 -14.01
C THR A 244 6.24 -20.55 -13.65
N ALA A 245 6.97 -21.42 -14.34
CA ALA A 245 7.12 -22.82 -13.94
C ALA A 245 8.14 -22.94 -12.79
#